data_0ab75ca30328cdc4f8253a785584c18c
#
_entry.id   0ab75ca30328cdc4f8253a785584c18c
#
_cell.length_a   1.000
_cell.length_b   1.000
_cell.length_c   1.000
_cell.angle_alpha   90.00
_cell.angle_beta   90.00
_cell.angle_gamma   90.00
#
_symmetry.space_group_name_H-M   'P 1'
#
loop_
_entity.id
_entity.type
_entity.pdbx_description
1 polymer ?
#
loop_
_entity_poly.entity_id
_entity_poly.type
_entity_poly.pdbx_seq_one_letter_code
_entity_poly.pdbx_strand_id
1 'polypeptide(L)'
;MVYEHLFVMDPLASLNKPLDSSLRMLFALAARGHGIRVCEPRHLAWHGGDQAAIACCRRLAFGGDAQEFSAGPEEALSLRTFAAIHMRKDPPYDMDYIATTWLLESASSGGVRVYNSPAALRQFNEKLSILLFPEACQAALASSDSEALMAFVENQAHGDAILKPLTLFGGRGVERLHLQSDGKALILAKLKAATVDGTSMRLIQPFNPAIYAGEVRVFTGFGQPLAWCLKRPAAGEFLANTRAGATLQAYQPTVTEAERVSKVATALHQHGVFLAGFDLIGGYVSEINLTSPRLLQAAEDKVDYYKILAAQMENDINTLKV
;
A
#
# COMPACT_ATOMS: atom_id res chain seq x y z
N MET A 1 -23.12 -17.07 -2.24
CA MET A 1 -22.28 -18.21 -2.68
C MET A 1 -21.05 -18.29 -1.79
N VAL A 2 -20.47 -19.50 -1.61
CA VAL A 2 -19.19 -19.67 -0.92
C VAL A 2 -18.07 -19.60 -1.95
N TYR A 3 -17.01 -18.83 -1.68
CA TYR A 3 -15.86 -18.64 -2.54
C TYR A 3 -14.58 -19.09 -1.87
N GLU A 4 -13.62 -19.60 -2.64
CA GLU A 4 -12.25 -19.86 -2.18
C GLU A 4 -11.38 -18.64 -2.50
N HIS A 5 -10.74 -18.08 -1.49
CA HIS A 5 -9.81 -16.95 -1.58
C HIS A 5 -8.38 -17.41 -1.28
N LEU A 6 -7.41 -16.92 -2.04
CA LEU A 6 -5.98 -17.08 -1.75
C LEU A 6 -5.39 -15.74 -1.30
N PHE A 7 -4.68 -15.74 -0.18
CA PHE A 7 -3.85 -14.62 0.24
C PHE A 7 -2.37 -14.95 -0.01
N VAL A 8 -1.74 -14.18 -0.88
CA VAL A 8 -0.29 -14.21 -1.12
C VAL A 8 0.31 -13.09 -0.25
N MET A 9 1.00 -13.47 0.85
CA MET A 9 1.35 -12.55 1.91
C MET A 9 2.65 -12.94 2.63
N ASP A 10 3.08 -12.12 3.58
CA ASP A 10 4.22 -12.44 4.44
C ASP A 10 3.93 -13.64 5.35
N PRO A 11 4.97 -14.31 5.88
CA PRO A 11 4.80 -15.46 6.74
C PRO A 11 3.86 -15.16 7.92
N LEU A 12 2.88 -16.01 8.18
CA LEU A 12 1.88 -15.83 9.26
C LEU A 12 2.52 -15.58 10.63
N ALA A 13 3.69 -16.17 10.89
CA ALA A 13 4.43 -16.01 12.15
C ALA A 13 5.05 -14.61 12.30
N SER A 14 5.25 -13.87 11.22
CA SER A 14 5.85 -12.52 11.23
C SER A 14 4.81 -11.40 11.41
N LEU A 15 3.51 -11.72 11.35
CA LEU A 15 2.45 -10.73 11.37
C LEU A 15 2.14 -10.25 12.79
N ASN A 16 1.89 -8.97 12.92
CA ASN A 16 1.37 -8.39 14.17
C ASN A 16 -0.15 -8.60 14.23
N LYS A 17 -0.57 -9.73 14.77
CA LYS A 17 -1.96 -10.21 14.77
C LYS A 17 -3.01 -9.13 15.10
N PRO A 18 -2.85 -8.28 16.14
CA PRO A 18 -3.89 -7.29 16.48
C PRO A 18 -4.04 -6.17 15.44
N LEU A 19 -2.97 -5.87 14.69
CA LEU A 19 -2.87 -4.67 13.84
C LEU A 19 -2.77 -4.98 12.35
N ASP A 20 -2.65 -6.26 11.98
CA ASP A 20 -2.45 -6.65 10.58
C ASP A 20 -3.76 -6.58 9.79
N SER A 21 -3.78 -5.74 8.76
CA SER A 21 -4.98 -5.54 7.93
C SER A 21 -5.29 -6.75 7.07
N SER A 22 -4.29 -7.53 6.66
CA SER A 22 -4.50 -8.73 5.84
C SER A 22 -5.18 -9.81 6.67
N LEU A 23 -4.73 -10.02 7.92
CA LEU A 23 -5.38 -10.93 8.85
C LEU A 23 -6.84 -10.52 9.12
N ARG A 24 -7.10 -9.26 9.41
CA ARG A 24 -8.47 -8.78 9.65
C ARG A 24 -9.36 -8.93 8.42
N MET A 25 -8.79 -8.75 7.22
CA MET A 25 -9.51 -8.93 5.96
C MET A 25 -9.89 -10.40 5.73
N LEU A 26 -8.95 -11.33 5.93
CA LEU A 26 -9.25 -12.76 5.79
C LEU A 26 -10.25 -13.26 6.84
N PHE A 27 -10.21 -12.75 8.09
CA PHE A 27 -11.24 -13.06 9.11
C PHE A 27 -12.62 -12.55 8.69
N ALA A 28 -12.73 -11.35 8.13
CA ALA A 28 -14.00 -10.80 7.67
C ALA A 28 -14.60 -11.64 6.52
N LEU A 29 -13.77 -12.14 5.60
CA LEU A 29 -14.21 -13.05 4.54
C LEU A 29 -14.60 -14.43 5.09
N ALA A 30 -13.82 -15.00 6.03
CA ALA A 30 -14.12 -16.26 6.68
C ALA A 30 -15.46 -16.21 7.46
N ALA A 31 -15.72 -15.09 8.15
CA ALA A 31 -16.98 -14.87 8.89
C ALA A 31 -18.21 -14.81 7.95
N ARG A 32 -18.01 -14.60 6.65
CA ARG A 32 -19.06 -14.68 5.61
C ARG A 32 -19.18 -16.09 5.01
N GLY A 33 -18.43 -17.05 5.55
CA GLY A 33 -18.46 -18.46 5.12
C GLY A 33 -17.54 -18.78 3.95
N HIS A 34 -16.66 -17.86 3.52
CA HIS A 34 -15.70 -18.14 2.45
C HIS A 34 -14.54 -19.01 2.92
N GLY A 35 -14.01 -19.84 2.00
CA GLY A 35 -12.78 -20.60 2.22
C GLY A 35 -11.57 -19.71 2.07
N ILE A 36 -10.62 -19.82 3.01
CA ILE A 36 -9.41 -19.00 3.02
C ILE A 36 -8.19 -19.91 2.92
N ARG A 37 -7.32 -19.60 1.95
CA ARG A 37 -5.99 -20.20 1.83
C ARG A 37 -4.93 -19.14 1.83
N VAL A 38 -3.73 -19.50 2.28
CA VAL A 38 -2.59 -18.60 2.39
C VAL A 38 -1.35 -19.25 1.79
N CYS A 39 -0.51 -18.44 1.16
CA CYS A 39 0.85 -18.81 0.77
C CYS A 39 1.76 -17.58 0.80
N GLU A 40 3.07 -17.83 0.75
CA GLU A 40 4.06 -16.78 0.51
C GLU A 40 4.38 -16.70 -0.98
N PRO A 41 4.94 -15.57 -1.50
CA PRO A 41 5.35 -15.45 -2.91
C PRO A 41 6.25 -16.60 -3.39
N ARG A 42 7.18 -17.06 -2.55
CA ARG A 42 8.10 -18.18 -2.88
C ARG A 42 7.40 -19.52 -3.10
N HIS A 43 6.13 -19.64 -2.74
CA HIS A 43 5.31 -20.85 -2.92
C HIS A 43 4.51 -20.82 -4.23
N LEU A 44 4.72 -19.82 -5.08
CA LEU A 44 4.16 -19.74 -6.43
C LEU A 44 5.14 -20.33 -7.42
N ALA A 45 4.63 -21.11 -8.38
CA ALA A 45 5.42 -21.66 -9.50
C ALA A 45 4.58 -21.67 -10.78
N TRP A 46 5.24 -21.53 -11.94
CA TRP A 46 4.57 -21.65 -13.24
C TRP A 46 5.40 -22.54 -14.15
N HIS A 47 4.86 -23.70 -14.50
CA HIS A 47 5.49 -24.64 -15.40
C HIS A 47 5.09 -24.35 -16.86
N GLY A 48 6.01 -24.54 -17.78
CA GLY A 48 5.73 -24.40 -19.20
C GLY A 48 4.64 -25.37 -19.65
N GLY A 49 3.63 -24.84 -20.35
CA GLY A 49 2.44 -25.61 -20.77
C GLY A 49 1.23 -25.48 -19.83
N ASP A 50 1.41 -25.04 -18.59
CA ASP A 50 0.28 -24.80 -17.68
C ASP A 50 -0.50 -23.55 -18.10
N GLN A 51 -1.82 -23.59 -17.94
CA GLN A 51 -2.69 -22.46 -18.25
C GLN A 51 -2.56 -21.33 -17.24
N ALA A 52 -2.13 -21.61 -16.01
CA ALA A 52 -1.88 -20.64 -14.95
C ALA A 52 -0.83 -21.19 -13.98
N ALA A 53 -0.21 -20.29 -13.22
CA ALA A 53 0.66 -20.66 -12.13
C ALA A 53 -0.08 -21.47 -11.06
N ILE A 54 0.67 -22.21 -10.26
CA ILE A 54 0.20 -22.96 -9.10
C ILE A 54 0.68 -22.29 -7.82
N ALA A 55 -0.08 -22.48 -6.73
CA ALA A 55 0.31 -22.10 -5.38
C ALA A 55 0.39 -23.34 -4.49
N CYS A 56 1.52 -23.55 -3.83
CA CYS A 56 1.61 -24.46 -2.68
C CYS A 56 1.07 -23.68 -1.47
N CYS A 57 -0.18 -23.92 -1.09
CA CYS A 57 -0.92 -23.14 -0.13
C CYS A 57 -1.55 -23.99 0.98
N ARG A 58 -1.87 -23.34 2.10
CA ARG A 58 -2.50 -23.98 3.26
C ARG A 58 -3.90 -23.43 3.48
N ARG A 59 -4.87 -24.28 3.70
CA ARG A 59 -6.21 -23.87 4.12
C ARG A 59 -6.18 -23.45 5.59
N LEU A 60 -6.83 -22.34 5.90
CA LEU A 60 -7.04 -21.91 7.28
C LEU A 60 -8.35 -22.45 7.82
N ALA A 61 -8.31 -23.03 9.02
CA ALA A 61 -9.48 -23.37 9.81
C ALA A 61 -9.57 -22.40 10.99
N PHE A 62 -10.73 -21.76 11.16
CA PHE A 62 -10.96 -20.73 12.17
C PHE A 62 -11.67 -21.34 13.39
N GLY A 63 -11.18 -21.00 14.60
CA GLY A 63 -11.81 -21.35 15.87
C GLY A 63 -13.08 -20.53 16.14
N GLY A 64 -13.74 -20.84 17.26
CA GLY A 64 -14.94 -20.10 17.69
C GLY A 64 -14.67 -18.63 18.06
N ASP A 65 -13.43 -18.29 18.37
CA ASP A 65 -12.99 -16.90 18.57
C ASP A 65 -12.34 -16.38 17.27
N ALA A 66 -12.82 -15.25 16.77
CA ALA A 66 -12.49 -14.72 15.42
C ALA A 66 -11.01 -14.35 15.20
N GLN A 67 -10.13 -14.64 16.16
CA GLN A 67 -8.68 -14.38 16.08
C GLN A 67 -7.84 -15.66 16.12
N GLU A 68 -8.44 -16.81 16.35
CA GLU A 68 -7.74 -18.09 16.37
C GLU A 68 -7.93 -18.84 15.06
N PHE A 69 -6.83 -19.27 14.48
CA PHE A 69 -6.83 -20.10 13.30
C PHE A 69 -5.69 -21.13 13.36
N SER A 70 -5.89 -22.25 12.70
CA SER A 70 -4.86 -23.23 12.40
C SER A 70 -4.66 -23.36 10.90
N ALA A 71 -3.44 -23.67 10.48
CA ALA A 71 -3.13 -23.91 9.08
C ALA A 71 -3.09 -25.43 8.84
N GLY A 72 -3.83 -25.88 7.84
CA GLY A 72 -3.82 -27.27 7.37
C GLY A 72 -2.53 -27.65 6.63
N PRO A 73 -2.49 -28.85 6.05
CA PRO A 73 -1.38 -29.29 5.22
C PRO A 73 -1.21 -28.40 3.98
N GLU A 74 -0.05 -28.49 3.37
CA GLU A 74 0.22 -27.83 2.06
C GLU A 74 -0.47 -28.60 0.95
N GLU A 75 -1.08 -27.87 0.03
CA GLU A 75 -1.72 -28.38 -1.17
C GLU A 75 -1.31 -27.54 -2.36
N ALA A 76 -0.90 -28.19 -3.46
CA ALA A 76 -0.58 -27.51 -4.71
C ALA A 76 -1.86 -27.34 -5.53
N LEU A 77 -2.28 -26.10 -5.76
CA LEU A 77 -3.50 -25.76 -6.48
C LEU A 77 -3.22 -24.76 -7.59
N SER A 78 -3.85 -24.95 -8.75
CA SER A 78 -3.82 -23.93 -9.80
C SER A 78 -4.43 -22.63 -9.30
N LEU A 79 -3.86 -21.49 -9.63
CA LEU A 79 -4.41 -20.19 -9.28
C LEU A 79 -5.81 -19.96 -9.84
N ARG A 80 -6.20 -20.69 -10.90
CA ARG A 80 -7.55 -20.66 -11.47
C ARG A 80 -8.64 -21.31 -10.60
N THR A 81 -8.27 -22.04 -9.57
CA THR A 81 -9.26 -22.64 -8.64
C THR A 81 -9.85 -21.62 -7.67
N PHE A 82 -9.22 -20.45 -7.55
CA PHE A 82 -9.67 -19.41 -6.64
C PHE A 82 -10.67 -18.45 -7.32
N ALA A 83 -11.66 -18.02 -6.56
CA ALA A 83 -12.55 -16.94 -7.00
C ALA A 83 -11.86 -15.57 -6.93
N ALA A 84 -10.98 -15.42 -5.94
CA ALA A 84 -10.16 -14.22 -5.80
C ALA A 84 -8.80 -14.51 -5.17
N ILE A 85 -7.80 -13.72 -5.57
CA ILE A 85 -6.46 -13.73 -5.02
C ILE A 85 -6.15 -12.35 -4.46
N HIS A 86 -5.58 -12.31 -3.26
CA HIS A 86 -5.20 -11.08 -2.57
C HIS A 86 -3.68 -11.00 -2.51
N MET A 87 -3.07 -10.08 -3.28
CA MET A 87 -1.65 -9.78 -3.18
C MET A 87 -1.43 -8.84 -1.99
N ARG A 88 -1.00 -9.42 -0.86
CA ARG A 88 -0.85 -8.73 0.42
C ARG A 88 0.57 -8.80 0.98
N LYS A 89 1.56 -8.97 0.10
CA LYS A 89 2.97 -8.93 0.44
C LYS A 89 3.40 -7.49 0.72
N ASP A 90 3.95 -7.25 1.90
CA ASP A 90 4.56 -5.96 2.24
C ASP A 90 5.79 -5.68 1.35
N PRO A 91 6.16 -4.42 1.09
CA PRO A 91 7.43 -4.10 0.43
C PRO A 91 8.64 -4.76 1.12
N PRO A 92 9.81 -4.92 0.46
CA PRO A 92 10.27 -4.05 -0.62
C PRO A 92 9.58 -4.28 -1.94
N TYR A 93 9.39 -3.19 -2.71
CA TYR A 93 8.92 -3.24 -4.09
C TYR A 93 10.14 -3.40 -5.00
N ASP A 94 10.50 -4.64 -5.22
CA ASP A 94 11.69 -5.08 -5.95
C ASP A 94 11.32 -6.04 -7.10
N MET A 95 12.32 -6.61 -7.75
CA MET A 95 12.10 -7.54 -8.87
C MET A 95 11.40 -8.83 -8.45
N ASP A 96 11.57 -9.28 -7.21
CA ASP A 96 10.86 -10.47 -6.70
C ASP A 96 9.38 -10.17 -6.49
N TYR A 97 9.06 -8.95 -6.02
CA TYR A 97 7.67 -8.48 -5.97
C TYR A 97 7.06 -8.41 -7.37
N ILE A 98 7.76 -7.83 -8.34
CA ILE A 98 7.32 -7.73 -9.74
C ILE A 98 7.16 -9.13 -10.35
N ALA A 99 8.13 -10.03 -10.16
CA ALA A 99 8.03 -11.40 -10.63
C ALA A 99 6.78 -12.12 -10.08
N THR A 100 6.48 -11.92 -8.81
CA THR A 100 5.25 -12.43 -8.20
C THR A 100 4.00 -11.94 -8.95
N THR A 101 3.96 -10.66 -9.33
CA THR A 101 2.81 -10.13 -10.09
C THR A 101 2.66 -10.76 -11.48
N TRP A 102 3.76 -11.14 -12.16
CA TRP A 102 3.69 -11.87 -13.43
C TRP A 102 3.08 -13.27 -13.28
N LEU A 103 3.40 -13.97 -12.17
CA LEU A 103 2.77 -15.26 -11.87
C LEU A 103 1.26 -15.09 -11.62
N LEU A 104 0.87 -14.05 -10.87
CA LEU A 104 -0.54 -13.75 -10.60
C LEU A 104 -1.31 -13.30 -11.86
N GLU A 105 -0.63 -12.69 -12.84
CA GLU A 105 -1.23 -12.31 -14.12
C GLU A 105 -1.80 -13.52 -14.88
N SER A 106 -1.17 -14.70 -14.74
CA SER A 106 -1.66 -15.92 -15.37
C SER A 106 -3.06 -16.33 -14.91
N ALA A 107 -3.41 -16.00 -13.65
CA ALA A 107 -4.75 -16.21 -13.12
C ALA A 107 -5.70 -15.09 -13.57
N SER A 108 -5.25 -13.84 -13.50
CA SER A 108 -6.05 -12.65 -13.88
C SER A 108 -6.48 -12.73 -15.34
N SER A 109 -5.57 -13.11 -16.25
CA SER A 109 -5.88 -13.35 -17.67
C SER A 109 -6.88 -14.49 -17.89
N GLY A 110 -7.04 -15.38 -16.91
CA GLY A 110 -8.03 -16.46 -16.90
C GLY A 110 -9.36 -16.09 -16.25
N GLY A 111 -9.56 -14.82 -15.89
CA GLY A 111 -10.81 -14.32 -15.29
C GLY A 111 -10.86 -14.39 -13.75
N VAL A 112 -9.77 -14.78 -13.08
CA VAL A 112 -9.69 -14.74 -11.61
C VAL A 112 -9.48 -13.30 -11.15
N ARG A 113 -10.26 -12.85 -10.18
CA ARG A 113 -10.07 -11.53 -9.59
C ARG A 113 -8.78 -11.48 -8.75
N VAL A 114 -7.91 -10.51 -9.00
CA VAL A 114 -6.72 -10.26 -8.18
C VAL A 114 -6.79 -8.84 -7.59
N TYR A 115 -6.67 -8.70 -6.28
CA TYR A 115 -6.70 -7.44 -5.54
C TYR A 115 -5.28 -7.09 -5.00
N ASN A 116 -4.64 -5.99 -5.42
CA ASN A 116 -4.88 -5.15 -6.60
C ASN A 116 -4.50 -5.92 -7.87
N SER A 117 -4.97 -5.46 -9.04
CA SER A 117 -4.63 -6.17 -10.28
C SER A 117 -3.10 -6.20 -10.48
N PRO A 118 -2.54 -7.31 -11.00
CA PRO A 118 -1.10 -7.42 -11.20
C PRO A 118 -0.55 -6.34 -12.14
N ALA A 119 -1.32 -5.96 -13.15
CA ALA A 119 -0.96 -4.88 -14.07
C ALA A 119 -0.88 -3.52 -13.34
N ALA A 120 -1.86 -3.21 -12.49
CA ALA A 120 -1.85 -1.97 -11.69
C ALA A 120 -0.66 -1.93 -10.72
N LEU A 121 -0.34 -3.06 -10.06
CA LEU A 121 0.80 -3.14 -9.15
C LEU A 121 2.14 -2.89 -9.86
N ARG A 122 2.27 -3.24 -11.13
CA ARG A 122 3.45 -2.92 -11.94
C ARG A 122 3.47 -1.50 -12.49
N GLN A 123 2.29 -0.97 -12.82
CA GLN A 123 2.15 0.36 -13.43
C GLN A 123 2.35 1.48 -12.42
N PHE A 124 1.86 1.32 -11.20
CA PHE A 124 1.82 2.37 -10.20
C PHE A 124 2.82 2.11 -9.06
N ASN A 125 3.83 2.98 -8.96
CA ASN A 125 4.71 3.00 -7.79
C ASN A 125 4.09 3.89 -6.70
N GLU A 126 4.16 3.48 -5.44
CA GLU A 126 3.52 4.14 -4.30
C GLU A 126 3.90 5.62 -4.12
N LYS A 127 5.12 5.99 -4.53
CA LYS A 127 5.63 7.37 -4.42
C LYS A 127 5.52 8.15 -5.72
N LEU A 128 5.74 7.50 -6.87
CA LEU A 128 5.69 8.19 -8.17
C LEU A 128 4.27 8.43 -8.66
N SER A 129 3.29 7.64 -8.21
CA SER A 129 1.90 7.77 -8.66
C SER A 129 1.29 9.14 -8.35
N ILE A 130 1.79 9.86 -7.33
CA ILE A 130 1.34 11.24 -7.05
C ILE A 130 1.63 12.20 -8.22
N LEU A 131 2.69 11.97 -8.99
CA LEU A 131 3.07 12.81 -10.12
C LEU A 131 2.05 12.78 -11.27
N LEU A 132 1.20 11.75 -11.30
CA LEU A 132 0.09 11.65 -12.25
C LEU A 132 -1.11 12.55 -11.88
N PHE A 133 -1.11 13.10 -10.65
CA PHE A 133 -2.20 13.90 -10.10
C PHE A 133 -1.67 15.22 -9.52
N PRO A 134 -1.11 16.11 -10.36
CA PRO A 134 -0.43 17.33 -9.89
C PRO A 134 -1.35 18.27 -9.09
N GLU A 135 -2.67 18.24 -9.34
CA GLU A 135 -3.64 19.02 -8.58
C GLU A 135 -3.93 18.45 -7.19
N ALA A 136 -3.58 17.20 -6.94
CA ALA A 136 -3.81 16.53 -5.67
C ALA A 136 -2.60 16.52 -4.75
N CYS A 137 -1.39 16.79 -5.25
CA CYS A 137 -0.14 16.74 -4.50
C CYS A 137 0.58 18.09 -4.48
N GLN A 138 1.59 18.22 -3.61
CA GLN A 138 2.54 19.33 -3.66
C GLN A 138 3.54 19.12 -4.81
N ALA A 139 4.30 20.16 -5.14
CA ALA A 139 5.42 20.04 -6.08
C ALA A 139 6.31 18.86 -5.69
N ALA A 140 6.78 18.14 -6.70
CA ALA A 140 7.65 16.99 -6.49
C ALA A 140 8.54 16.78 -7.71
N LEU A 141 9.74 16.25 -7.50
CA LEU A 141 10.66 15.85 -8.55
C LEU A 141 11.14 14.42 -8.30
N ALA A 142 11.09 13.59 -9.32
CA ALA A 142 11.73 12.29 -9.32
C ALA A 142 12.97 12.34 -10.20
N SER A 143 14.15 12.08 -9.64
CA SER A 143 15.41 12.11 -10.37
C SER A 143 16.47 11.23 -9.70
N SER A 144 17.43 10.78 -10.49
CA SER A 144 18.71 10.24 -10.01
C SER A 144 19.86 11.26 -10.16
N ASP A 145 19.62 12.40 -10.78
CA ASP A 145 20.58 13.48 -10.92
C ASP A 145 20.61 14.35 -9.65
N SER A 146 21.72 14.28 -8.92
CA SER A 146 21.92 15.02 -7.67
C SER A 146 21.91 16.55 -7.84
N GLU A 147 22.32 17.07 -9.00
CA GLU A 147 22.28 18.52 -9.26
C GLU A 147 20.84 18.99 -9.55
N ALA A 148 20.06 18.20 -10.28
CA ALA A 148 18.64 18.49 -10.48
C ALA A 148 17.85 18.45 -9.14
N LEU A 149 18.16 17.47 -8.27
CA LEU A 149 17.57 17.39 -6.92
C LEU A 149 18.00 18.59 -6.07
N MET A 150 19.27 19.02 -6.16
CA MET A 150 19.77 20.21 -5.45
C MET A 150 19.08 21.49 -5.94
N ALA A 151 18.92 21.66 -7.25
CA ALA A 151 18.17 22.77 -7.82
C ALA A 151 16.71 22.82 -7.33
N PHE A 152 16.08 21.64 -7.14
CA PHE A 152 14.74 21.56 -6.55
C PHE A 152 14.73 22.03 -5.09
N VAL A 153 15.73 21.63 -4.28
CA VAL A 153 15.86 22.10 -2.88
C VAL A 153 15.94 23.62 -2.83
N GLU A 154 16.76 24.21 -3.69
CA GLU A 154 16.97 25.66 -3.72
C GLU A 154 15.74 26.44 -4.21
N ASN A 155 15.15 26.01 -5.34
CA ASN A 155 14.19 26.83 -6.09
C ASN A 155 12.72 26.50 -5.77
N GLN A 156 12.39 25.24 -5.50
CA GLN A 156 11.00 24.80 -5.34
C GLN A 156 10.66 24.43 -3.90
N ALA A 157 11.63 23.90 -3.15
CA ALA A 157 11.45 23.56 -1.74
C ALA A 157 11.91 24.68 -0.79
N HIS A 158 12.38 25.82 -1.31
CA HIS A 158 12.83 26.98 -0.53
C HIS A 158 13.83 26.62 0.57
N GLY A 159 14.69 25.65 0.29
CA GLY A 159 15.74 25.19 1.20
C GLY A 159 15.33 24.16 2.23
N ASP A 160 14.09 23.66 2.21
CA ASP A 160 13.61 22.64 3.16
C ASP A 160 12.82 21.55 2.43
N ALA A 161 13.39 20.37 2.29
CA ALA A 161 12.86 19.29 1.47
C ALA A 161 12.89 17.94 2.16
N ILE A 162 12.05 17.03 1.68
CA ILE A 162 12.03 15.61 2.06
C ILE A 162 12.47 14.78 0.87
N LEU A 163 13.52 13.97 1.06
CA LEU A 163 14.01 13.00 0.09
C LEU A 163 13.51 11.60 0.45
N LYS A 164 12.96 10.86 -0.53
CA LYS A 164 12.32 9.54 -0.31
C LYS A 164 12.88 8.50 -1.28
N PRO A 165 13.26 7.29 -0.82
CA PRO A 165 13.54 6.15 -1.70
C PRO A 165 12.24 5.60 -2.28
N LEU A 166 12.27 5.06 -3.51
CA LEU A 166 11.06 4.60 -4.20
C LEU A 166 10.57 3.21 -3.79
N THR A 167 11.45 2.37 -3.22
CA THR A 167 11.20 0.94 -3.00
C THR A 167 10.97 0.57 -1.54
N LEU A 168 11.19 1.52 -0.61
CA LEU A 168 11.05 1.31 0.82
C LEU A 168 9.75 1.88 1.36
N PHE A 169 9.36 1.47 2.57
CA PHE A 169 8.11 1.81 3.25
C PHE A 169 8.32 2.14 4.73
N GLY A 170 7.29 2.69 5.37
CA GLY A 170 7.29 2.95 6.80
C GLY A 170 8.30 4.03 7.23
N GLY A 171 8.61 4.99 6.37
CA GLY A 171 9.54 6.08 6.64
C GLY A 171 11.03 5.70 6.54
N ARG A 172 11.36 4.45 6.18
CA ARG A 172 12.76 4.03 6.03
C ARG A 172 13.46 4.80 4.91
N GLY A 173 14.62 5.36 5.21
CA GLY A 173 15.43 6.11 4.24
C GLY A 173 14.80 7.45 3.81
N VAL A 174 13.77 7.92 4.51
CA VAL A 174 13.26 9.28 4.35
C VAL A 174 14.15 10.25 5.09
N GLU A 175 14.68 11.23 4.38
CA GLU A 175 15.57 12.25 4.92
C GLU A 175 14.98 13.64 4.73
N ARG A 176 15.11 14.50 5.75
CA ARG A 176 14.89 15.94 5.63
C ARG A 176 16.21 16.63 5.31
N LEU A 177 16.19 17.46 4.29
CA LEU A 177 17.31 18.28 3.81
C LEU A 177 16.97 19.74 4.11
N HIS A 178 17.77 20.41 4.95
CA HIS A 178 17.51 21.78 5.35
C HIS A 178 18.73 22.65 5.03
N LEU A 179 18.61 23.48 3.99
CA LEU A 179 19.74 24.22 3.40
C LEU A 179 20.43 25.16 4.39
N GLN A 180 19.66 25.80 5.26
CA GLN A 180 20.20 26.78 6.22
C GLN A 180 21.06 26.10 7.32
N SER A 181 20.68 24.91 7.79
CA SER A 181 21.42 24.19 8.83
C SER A 181 22.52 23.30 8.26
N ASP A 182 22.25 22.61 7.14
CA ASP A 182 23.15 21.59 6.60
C ASP A 182 24.21 22.21 5.65
N GLY A 183 23.85 23.27 4.95
CA GLY A 183 24.68 23.88 3.90
C GLY A 183 24.65 23.10 2.58
N LYS A 184 24.87 23.81 1.47
CA LYS A 184 24.78 23.25 0.10
C LYS A 184 25.70 22.05 -0.14
N ALA A 185 26.95 22.13 0.33
CA ALA A 185 27.94 21.08 0.10
C ALA A 185 27.54 19.76 0.77
N LEU A 186 27.02 19.80 2.01
CA LEU A 186 26.56 18.60 2.71
C LEU A 186 25.31 18.01 2.08
N ILE A 187 24.33 18.86 1.68
CA ILE A 187 23.12 18.38 0.99
C ILE A 187 23.50 17.70 -0.32
N LEU A 188 24.39 18.31 -1.12
CA LEU A 188 24.81 17.71 -2.38
C LEU A 188 25.53 16.36 -2.16
N ALA A 189 26.33 16.24 -1.12
CA ALA A 189 26.97 14.97 -0.75
C ALA A 189 25.93 13.92 -0.35
N LYS A 190 24.91 14.29 0.44
CA LYS A 190 23.79 13.40 0.80
C LYS A 190 23.00 12.96 -0.46
N LEU A 191 22.71 13.88 -1.38
CA LEU A 191 22.00 13.58 -2.62
C LEU A 191 22.80 12.61 -3.51
N LYS A 192 24.11 12.82 -3.69
CA LYS A 192 24.99 11.90 -4.42
C LYS A 192 25.00 10.51 -3.80
N ALA A 193 25.16 10.43 -2.48
CA ALA A 193 25.11 9.15 -1.76
C ALA A 193 23.74 8.47 -1.90
N ALA A 194 22.65 9.23 -1.74
CA ALA A 194 21.29 8.68 -1.85
C ALA A 194 20.97 8.19 -3.26
N THR A 195 21.42 8.89 -4.30
CA THR A 195 21.22 8.50 -5.70
C THR A 195 22.23 7.44 -6.18
N VAL A 196 23.17 7.02 -5.33
CA VAL A 196 24.26 6.08 -5.71
C VAL A 196 24.93 6.58 -7.00
N ASP A 197 25.42 7.81 -6.94
CA ASP A 197 26.07 8.51 -8.07
C ASP A 197 25.28 8.44 -9.40
N GLY A 198 23.95 8.62 -9.30
CA GLY A 198 23.06 8.70 -10.47
C GLY A 198 22.41 7.40 -10.91
N THR A 199 22.63 6.29 -10.20
CA THR A 199 22.04 4.98 -10.55
C THR A 199 20.75 4.66 -9.81
N SER A 200 20.39 5.43 -8.77
CA SER A 200 19.20 5.19 -7.93
C SER A 200 18.29 6.41 -7.88
N MET A 201 17.12 6.29 -8.48
CA MET A 201 16.12 7.37 -8.50
C MET A 201 15.55 7.64 -7.10
N ARG A 202 15.32 8.92 -6.79
CA ARG A 202 14.70 9.43 -5.56
C ARG A 202 13.53 10.33 -5.89
N LEU A 203 12.55 10.38 -5.00
CA LEU A 203 11.52 11.41 -4.99
C LEU A 203 11.91 12.49 -3.98
N ILE A 204 11.82 13.76 -4.37
CA ILE A 204 11.98 14.90 -3.49
C ILE A 204 10.72 15.76 -3.51
N GLN A 205 10.33 16.26 -2.34
CA GLN A 205 9.17 17.14 -2.12
C GLN A 205 9.55 18.25 -1.15
N PRO A 206 8.89 19.43 -1.17
CA PRO A 206 9.03 20.41 -0.10
C PRO A 206 8.65 19.81 1.24
N PHE A 207 9.37 20.15 2.30
CA PHE A 207 8.95 19.83 3.65
C PHE A 207 7.66 20.57 3.98
N ASN A 208 6.64 19.87 4.41
CA ASN A 208 5.38 20.48 4.80
C ASN A 208 5.25 20.48 6.34
N PRO A 209 5.35 21.65 7.00
CA PRO A 209 5.29 21.74 8.46
C PRO A 209 3.93 21.34 9.04
N ALA A 210 2.88 21.23 8.23
CA ALA A 210 1.59 20.69 8.66
C ALA A 210 1.69 19.24 9.18
N ILE A 211 2.79 18.52 8.89
CA ILE A 211 3.08 17.18 9.44
C ILE A 211 3.07 17.18 10.98
N TYR A 212 3.50 18.27 11.63
CA TYR A 212 3.45 18.37 13.10
C TYR A 212 2.05 18.42 13.66
N ALA A 213 1.06 18.87 12.88
CA ALA A 213 -0.36 18.75 13.22
C ALA A 213 -0.92 17.35 12.97
N GLY A 214 -0.27 16.59 12.11
CA GLY A 214 -0.57 15.20 11.78
C GLY A 214 -0.60 14.91 10.29
N GLU A 215 -0.53 13.63 9.97
CA GLU A 215 -0.70 13.06 8.64
C GLU A 215 -2.02 12.31 8.58
N VAL A 216 -2.88 12.65 7.64
CA VAL A 216 -4.17 11.97 7.47
C VAL A 216 -3.95 10.70 6.65
N ARG A 217 -4.31 9.54 7.20
CA ARG A 217 -4.39 8.26 6.48
C ARG A 217 -5.83 8.03 6.03
N VAL A 218 -5.98 7.82 4.73
CA VAL A 218 -7.26 7.39 4.14
C VAL A 218 -7.08 5.99 3.57
N PHE A 219 -7.96 5.08 3.91
CA PHE A 219 -8.07 3.81 3.21
C PHE A 219 -9.21 3.89 2.20
N THR A 220 -8.93 3.51 0.95
CA THR A 220 -9.93 3.46 -0.11
C THR A 220 -10.20 2.03 -0.53
N GLY A 221 -11.46 1.72 -0.78
CA GLY A 221 -11.91 0.47 -1.35
C GLY A 221 -12.75 0.72 -2.60
N PHE A 222 -12.44 0.03 -3.68
CA PHE A 222 -13.21 0.12 -4.94
C PHE A 222 -13.41 1.55 -5.45
N GLY A 223 -12.35 2.34 -5.38
CA GLY A 223 -12.33 3.72 -5.86
C GLY A 223 -13.02 4.75 -4.95
N GLN A 224 -13.45 4.36 -3.74
CA GLN A 224 -14.13 5.25 -2.79
C GLN A 224 -13.39 5.31 -1.45
N PRO A 225 -13.31 6.49 -0.80
CA PRO A 225 -12.84 6.59 0.57
C PRO A 225 -13.70 5.74 1.51
N LEU A 226 -13.06 4.96 2.35
CA LEU A 226 -13.73 4.05 3.29
C LEU A 226 -13.46 4.42 4.75
N ALA A 227 -12.20 4.66 5.12
CA ALA A 227 -11.81 4.96 6.49
C ALA A 227 -10.81 6.12 6.53
N TRP A 228 -10.98 7.01 7.50
CA TRP A 228 -10.13 8.17 7.72
C TRP A 228 -9.58 8.17 9.14
N CYS A 229 -8.29 8.42 9.31
CA CYS A 229 -7.71 8.65 10.62
C CYS A 229 -6.54 9.63 10.53
N LEU A 230 -6.28 10.36 11.62
CA LEU A 230 -5.14 11.24 11.77
C LEU A 230 -4.02 10.49 12.50
N LYS A 231 -2.84 10.43 11.91
CA LYS A 231 -1.61 9.95 12.52
C LYS A 231 -0.85 11.15 13.06
N ARG A 232 -0.71 11.29 14.39
CA ARG A 232 0.12 12.33 15.00
C ARG A 232 1.52 11.79 15.23
N PRO A 233 2.57 12.44 14.71
CA PRO A 233 3.95 12.08 15.05
C PRO A 233 4.20 12.17 16.57
N ALA A 234 5.18 11.41 17.05
CA ALA A 234 5.69 11.62 18.40
C ALA A 234 6.30 13.03 18.54
N ALA A 235 6.38 13.53 19.78
CA ALA A 235 6.90 14.86 20.02
C ALA A 235 8.33 15.01 19.48
N GLY A 236 8.57 16.04 18.66
CA GLY A 236 9.85 16.30 18.01
C GLY A 236 10.10 15.53 16.72
N GLU A 237 9.26 14.57 16.38
CA GLU A 237 9.39 13.77 15.16
C GLU A 237 8.59 14.38 14.00
N PHE A 238 9.05 14.16 12.78
CA PHE A 238 8.32 14.55 11.55
C PHE A 238 7.80 13.32 10.78
N LEU A 239 8.04 12.10 11.25
CA LEU A 239 7.51 10.89 10.65
C LEU A 239 6.31 10.37 11.45
N ALA A 240 5.13 10.36 10.84
CA ALA A 240 3.91 9.86 11.45
C ALA A 240 3.81 8.32 11.36
N ASN A 241 4.83 7.62 11.89
CA ASN A 241 4.89 6.17 11.87
C ASN A 241 4.40 5.57 13.19
N THR A 242 3.34 4.75 13.14
CA THR A 242 2.78 4.08 14.33
C THR A 242 3.77 3.13 15.02
N ARG A 243 4.74 2.56 14.28
CA ARG A 243 5.82 1.75 14.86
C ARG A 243 6.86 2.61 15.61
N ALA A 244 6.90 3.91 15.32
CA ALA A 244 7.76 4.89 15.97
C ALA A 244 7.02 5.78 16.99
N GLY A 245 5.85 5.33 17.48
CA GLY A 245 5.11 6.01 18.54
C GLY A 245 4.09 7.05 18.07
N ALA A 246 3.79 7.13 16.78
CA ALA A 246 2.68 7.98 16.32
C ALA A 246 1.34 7.44 16.85
N THR A 247 0.46 8.36 17.28
CA THR A 247 -0.88 8.06 17.77
C THR A 247 -1.91 8.18 16.68
N LEU A 248 -3.01 7.40 16.79
CA LEU A 248 -4.15 7.46 15.87
C LEU A 248 -5.30 8.19 16.54
N GLN A 249 -5.97 9.06 15.80
CA GLN A 249 -7.15 9.81 16.21
C GLN A 249 -8.21 9.75 15.12
N ALA A 250 -9.50 9.83 15.51
CA ALA A 250 -10.58 9.99 14.54
C ALA A 250 -10.39 11.28 13.73
N TYR A 251 -10.73 11.22 12.46
CA TYR A 251 -10.59 12.36 11.56
C TYR A 251 -11.83 12.54 10.70
N GLN A 252 -12.30 13.78 10.63
CA GLN A 252 -13.35 14.18 9.71
C GLN A 252 -12.70 14.98 8.58
N PRO A 253 -12.74 14.49 7.32
CA PRO A 253 -12.14 15.20 6.22
C PRO A 253 -12.87 16.50 5.91
N THR A 254 -12.13 17.48 5.42
CA THR A 254 -12.72 18.63 4.73
C THR A 254 -13.33 18.19 3.40
N VAL A 255 -14.25 18.98 2.84
CA VAL A 255 -14.85 18.72 1.52
C VAL A 255 -13.75 18.59 0.46
N THR A 256 -12.77 19.50 0.48
CA THR A 256 -11.66 19.50 -0.50
C THR A 256 -10.79 18.25 -0.41
N GLU A 257 -10.50 17.74 0.80
CA GLU A 257 -9.74 16.49 0.97
C GLU A 257 -10.53 15.30 0.47
N ALA A 258 -11.82 15.22 0.80
CA ALA A 258 -12.69 14.13 0.35
C ALA A 258 -12.82 14.09 -1.18
N GLU A 259 -13.05 15.23 -1.83
CA GLU A 259 -13.11 15.36 -3.29
C GLU A 259 -11.79 14.98 -3.94
N ARG A 260 -10.66 15.48 -3.41
CA ARG A 260 -9.31 15.19 -3.92
C ARG A 260 -9.01 13.70 -3.88
N VAL A 261 -9.23 13.05 -2.74
CA VAL A 261 -9.00 11.61 -2.59
C VAL A 261 -9.95 10.81 -3.49
N SER A 262 -11.23 11.15 -3.53
CA SER A 262 -12.23 10.45 -4.36
C SER A 262 -11.88 10.51 -5.83
N LYS A 263 -11.43 11.67 -6.33
CA LYS A 263 -11.01 11.85 -7.73
C LYS A 263 -9.83 10.93 -8.07
N VAL A 264 -8.78 10.94 -7.24
CA VAL A 264 -7.60 10.11 -7.47
C VAL A 264 -7.92 8.62 -7.31
N ALA A 265 -8.67 8.23 -6.28
CA ALA A 265 -9.05 6.84 -6.03
C ALA A 265 -9.91 6.27 -7.16
N THR A 266 -10.87 7.05 -7.69
CA THR A 266 -11.69 6.65 -8.83
C THR A 266 -10.84 6.44 -10.09
N ALA A 267 -9.90 7.35 -10.38
CA ALA A 267 -9.00 7.21 -11.52
C ALA A 267 -8.11 5.95 -11.40
N LEU A 268 -7.55 5.71 -10.23
CA LEU A 268 -6.73 4.52 -9.97
C LEU A 268 -7.56 3.23 -10.05
N HIS A 269 -8.81 3.26 -9.58
CA HIS A 269 -9.70 2.10 -9.65
C HIS A 269 -10.01 1.68 -11.09
N GLN A 270 -10.17 2.62 -12.02
CA GLN A 270 -10.34 2.35 -13.45
C GLN A 270 -9.16 1.57 -14.06
N HIS A 271 -7.99 1.64 -13.42
CA HIS A 271 -6.79 0.91 -13.80
C HIS A 271 -6.55 -0.38 -12.96
N GLY A 272 -7.53 -0.81 -12.17
CA GLY A 272 -7.45 -2.05 -11.40
C GLY A 272 -6.82 -1.91 -10.01
N VAL A 273 -6.71 -0.68 -9.48
CA VAL A 273 -6.39 -0.45 -8.06
C VAL A 273 -7.68 -0.54 -7.24
N PHE A 274 -7.91 -1.66 -6.61
CA PHE A 274 -9.10 -1.89 -5.78
C PHE A 274 -8.94 -1.37 -4.36
N LEU A 275 -7.72 -1.43 -3.83
CA LEU A 275 -7.37 -1.07 -2.45
C LEU A 275 -6.19 -0.11 -2.45
N ALA A 276 -6.33 1.03 -1.79
CA ALA A 276 -5.22 1.96 -1.62
C ALA A 276 -5.24 2.65 -0.25
N GLY A 277 -4.08 3.05 0.22
CA GLY A 277 -3.92 3.88 1.40
C GLY A 277 -3.30 5.21 1.01
N PHE A 278 -4.01 6.31 1.21
CA PHE A 278 -3.48 7.65 0.93
C PHE A 278 -2.92 8.25 2.21
N ASP A 279 -1.78 8.89 2.11
CA ASP A 279 -1.25 9.76 3.15
C ASP A 279 -1.36 11.22 2.69
N LEU A 280 -1.99 12.09 3.52
CA LEU A 280 -2.15 13.49 3.22
C LEU A 280 -1.47 14.35 4.30
N ILE A 281 -0.76 15.38 3.88
CA ILE A 281 -0.14 16.38 4.75
C ILE A 281 -0.61 17.76 4.31
N GLY A 282 -1.25 18.52 5.21
CA GLY A 282 -1.81 19.83 4.89
C GLY A 282 -2.84 19.79 3.75
N GLY A 283 -3.61 18.69 3.67
CA GLY A 283 -4.64 18.48 2.65
C GLY A 283 -4.13 18.02 1.28
N TYR A 284 -2.81 17.82 1.09
CA TYR A 284 -2.22 17.31 -0.15
C TYR A 284 -1.77 15.86 -0.01
N VAL A 285 -1.97 15.06 -1.05
CA VAL A 285 -1.52 13.67 -1.12
C VAL A 285 0.01 13.65 -1.19
N SER A 286 0.64 12.99 -0.23
CA SER A 286 2.10 12.85 -0.13
C SER A 286 2.60 11.46 -0.56
N GLU A 287 1.72 10.44 -0.51
CA GLU A 287 2.01 9.05 -0.87
C GLU A 287 0.71 8.29 -1.13
N ILE A 288 0.74 7.30 -2.04
CA ILE A 288 -0.37 6.40 -2.34
C ILE A 288 0.12 4.97 -2.17
N ASN A 289 -0.23 4.33 -1.06
CA ASN A 289 0.19 2.97 -0.74
C ASN A 289 -0.71 1.97 -1.50
N LEU A 290 -0.12 1.09 -2.31
CA LEU A 290 -0.84 0.20 -3.25
C LEU A 290 -0.52 -1.28 -3.05
N THR A 291 0.64 -1.61 -2.48
CA THR A 291 1.12 -3.00 -2.35
C THR A 291 0.32 -3.79 -1.31
N SER A 292 0.42 -3.36 -0.05
CA SER A 292 -0.31 -3.94 1.07
C SER A 292 -0.84 -2.82 1.98
N PRO A 293 -1.76 -1.94 1.46
CA PRO A 293 -2.22 -0.79 2.22
C PRO A 293 -2.86 -1.21 3.54
N ARG A 294 -2.44 -0.56 4.63
CA ARG A 294 -3.00 -0.79 5.96
C ARG A 294 -4.23 0.07 6.16
N LEU A 295 -5.34 -0.56 6.49
CA LEU A 295 -6.53 0.11 7.01
C LEU A 295 -6.25 0.42 8.48
N LEU A 296 -5.98 1.69 8.78
CA LEU A 296 -5.79 2.20 10.13
C LEU A 296 -7.11 2.79 10.65
N GLN A 297 -7.39 2.56 11.91
CA GLN A 297 -8.62 2.98 12.56
C GLN A 297 -8.30 3.48 13.96
N ALA A 298 -8.86 4.63 14.32
CA ALA A 298 -8.79 5.16 15.67
C ALA A 298 -9.61 4.29 16.63
N ALA A 299 -9.21 4.26 17.90
CA ALA A 299 -9.88 3.42 18.91
C ALA A 299 -11.35 3.79 19.16
N GLU A 300 -11.68 5.06 19.00
CA GLU A 300 -13.04 5.61 19.12
C GLU A 300 -13.94 5.32 17.93
N ASP A 301 -13.36 5.03 16.75
CA ASP A 301 -14.12 4.66 15.56
C ASP A 301 -14.57 3.19 15.67
N LYS A 302 -15.89 2.98 15.68
CA LYS A 302 -16.51 1.66 15.88
C LYS A 302 -17.05 1.02 14.61
N VAL A 303 -16.80 1.63 13.44
CA VAL A 303 -17.23 1.08 12.15
C VAL A 303 -16.44 -0.18 11.81
N ASP A 304 -17.12 -1.23 11.43
CA ASP A 304 -16.47 -2.44 10.93
C ASP A 304 -16.17 -2.34 9.43
N TYR A 305 -15.12 -1.63 9.10
CA TYR A 305 -14.70 -1.42 7.71
C TYR A 305 -14.30 -2.72 7.01
N TYR A 306 -13.81 -3.73 7.73
CA TYR A 306 -13.44 -5.01 7.12
C TYR A 306 -14.66 -5.80 6.69
N LYS A 307 -15.76 -5.72 7.44
CA LYS A 307 -17.04 -6.29 7.03
C LYS A 307 -17.60 -5.61 5.78
N ILE A 308 -17.49 -4.29 5.70
CA ILE A 308 -17.90 -3.53 4.51
C ILE A 308 -17.05 -3.95 3.30
N LEU A 309 -15.72 -4.00 3.47
CA LEU A 309 -14.80 -4.38 2.41
C LEU A 309 -15.03 -5.81 1.93
N ALA A 310 -15.26 -6.77 2.83
CA ALA A 310 -15.57 -8.15 2.47
C ALA A 310 -16.87 -8.24 1.65
N ALA A 311 -17.90 -7.45 1.98
CA ALA A 311 -19.13 -7.37 1.20
C ALA A 311 -18.91 -6.78 -0.19
N GLN A 312 -18.07 -5.73 -0.31
CA GLN A 312 -17.70 -5.16 -1.61
C GLN A 312 -16.95 -6.16 -2.48
N MET A 313 -16.00 -6.93 -1.92
CA MET A 313 -15.28 -7.99 -2.63
C MET A 313 -16.22 -9.10 -3.12
N GLU A 314 -17.15 -9.53 -2.29
CA GLU A 314 -18.15 -10.52 -2.67
C GLU A 314 -19.02 -10.05 -3.83
N ASN A 315 -19.47 -8.79 -3.78
CA ASN A 315 -20.25 -8.18 -4.86
C ASN A 315 -19.43 -8.08 -6.16
N ASP A 316 -18.16 -7.67 -6.08
CA ASP A 316 -17.28 -7.56 -7.24
C ASP A 316 -17.04 -8.93 -7.91
N ILE A 317 -16.82 -9.99 -7.11
CA ILE A 317 -16.68 -11.37 -7.63
C ILE A 317 -17.98 -11.83 -8.31
N ASN A 318 -19.14 -11.48 -7.76
CA ASN A 318 -20.44 -11.84 -8.37
C ASN A 318 -20.61 -11.20 -9.74
N THR A 319 -20.15 -9.97 -9.94
CA THR A 319 -20.27 -9.25 -11.24
C THR A 319 -19.42 -9.86 -12.35
N LEU A 320 -18.33 -10.58 -12.01
CA LEU A 320 -17.49 -11.27 -13.01
C LEU A 320 -18.11 -12.56 -13.57
N LYS A 321 -19.12 -13.10 -12.90
CA LYS A 321 -19.74 -14.38 -13.26
C LYS A 321 -21.01 -14.23 -14.10
N VAL A 322 -21.40 -13.00 -14.40
CA VAL A 322 -22.51 -12.62 -15.26
C VAL A 322 -21.97 -12.24 -16.63
#